data_f3fb47040a4d1974970e3cf8a03a8d86
#
_entry.id   f3fb47040a4d1974970e3cf8a03a8d86
#
_cell.length_a   1.000
_cell.length_b   1.000
_cell.length_c   1.000
_cell.angle_alpha   90.00
_cell.angle_beta   90.00
_cell.angle_gamma   90.00
#
_symmetry.space_group_name_H-M   'P 1'
#
loop_
_entity.id
_entity.type
_entity.pdbx_description
1 polymer ?
#
loop_
_entity_poly.entity_id
_entity_poly.type
_entity_poly.pdbx_seq_one_letter_code
_entity_poly.pdbx_strand_id
1 'polypeptide(L)' 'MIQFKVKGNEGFDTFLEIVQEKKDGYEVLITCVYEDYKKEMKEFINKRLFDTCLRTGYLQKVDEFTEAMVAM' A
#
# COMPACT_ATOMS: atom_id res chain seq x y z
N MET A 1 8.86 6.54 3.78
CA MET A 1 8.17 6.09 2.65
C MET A 1 6.74 5.88 2.96
N ILE A 2 5.85 6.12 2.06
CA ILE A 2 4.43 6.00 2.33
C ILE A 2 3.96 4.62 1.99
N GLN A 3 3.29 4.00 2.93
CA GLN A 3 2.82 2.66 2.75
C GLN A 3 1.31 2.63 2.90
N PHE A 4 0.65 1.83 2.11
CA PHE A 4 -0.79 1.70 2.16
C PHE A 4 -1.18 0.25 2.36
N LYS A 5 -2.32 0.04 2.99
CA LYS A 5 -2.83 -1.31 3.16
C LYS A 5 -3.98 -1.50 2.20
N VAL A 6 -4.00 -2.61 1.49
CA VAL A 6 -5.06 -2.91 0.54
C VAL A 6 -6.19 -3.60 1.28
N LYS A 7 -7.40 -3.07 1.10
CA LYS A 7 -8.53 -3.58 1.82
C LYS A 7 -9.08 -4.85 1.19
N GLY A 8 -9.71 -5.66 1.97
CA GLY A 8 -10.51 -6.74 1.42
C GLY A 8 -9.86 -8.08 1.20
N ASN A 9 -8.65 -8.27 1.64
CA ASN A 9 -8.01 -9.55 1.46
C ASN A 9 -8.31 -10.45 2.65
N GLU A 10 -8.63 -11.70 2.37
CA GLU A 10 -8.86 -12.62 3.44
C GLU A 10 -7.76 -13.62 3.49
N GLY A 11 -7.28 -13.95 4.65
CA GLY A 11 -6.23 -14.94 4.78
C GLY A 11 -4.85 -14.37 4.64
N PHE A 12 -4.71 -13.11 4.29
CA PHE A 12 -3.40 -12.51 4.20
C PHE A 12 -3.55 -11.01 4.12
N ASP A 13 -2.47 -10.28 4.39
CA ASP A 13 -2.46 -8.84 4.33
C ASP A 13 -1.70 -8.42 3.10
N THR A 14 -2.15 -7.37 2.44
CA THR A 14 -1.48 -6.85 1.28
C THR A 14 -1.14 -5.40 1.55
N PHE A 15 0.11 -5.03 1.31
CA PHE A 15 0.56 -3.67 1.50
C PHE A 15 1.11 -3.15 0.19
N LEU A 16 1.00 -1.86 -0.01
CA LEU A 16 1.50 -1.24 -1.21
C LEU A 16 2.39 -0.09 -0.79
N GLU A 17 3.57 -0.01 -1.35
CA GLU A 17 4.49 1.03 -0.99
C GLU A 17 4.90 1.77 -2.23
N ILE A 18 4.88 3.09 -2.24
CA ILE A 18 5.29 3.86 -3.38
C ILE A 18 6.81 3.91 -3.38
N VAL A 19 7.40 3.32 -4.41
CA VAL A 19 8.84 3.28 -4.51
C VAL A 19 9.35 4.48 -5.29
N GLN A 20 8.62 4.89 -6.31
CA GLN A 20 9.06 6.01 -7.10
C GLN A 20 7.87 6.67 -7.77
N GLU A 21 7.84 8.00 -7.78
CA GLU A 21 6.79 8.71 -8.47
C GLU A 21 7.24 8.97 -9.88
N LYS A 22 6.37 8.73 -10.85
CA LYS A 22 6.66 8.97 -12.22
C LYS A 22 5.68 9.98 -12.77
N LYS A 23 5.91 10.42 -14.01
CA LYS A 23 5.07 11.43 -14.59
C LYS A 23 3.62 11.00 -14.65
N ASP A 24 3.36 9.78 -15.05
CA ASP A 24 2.01 9.32 -15.22
C ASP A 24 1.49 8.47 -14.07
N GLY A 25 2.27 8.23 -13.09
CA GLY A 25 1.82 7.39 -11.99
C GLY A 25 2.92 7.06 -11.03
N TYR A 26 2.83 5.89 -10.43
CA TYR A 26 3.78 5.50 -9.40
C TYR A 26 4.26 4.08 -9.62
N GLU A 27 5.53 3.86 -9.33
CA GLU A 27 6.02 2.51 -9.28
C GLU A 27 5.83 2.10 -7.86
N VAL A 28 5.22 0.95 -7.63
CA VAL A 28 4.91 0.52 -6.29
C VAL A 28 5.41 -0.89 -6.04
N LEU A 29 5.65 -1.18 -4.80
CA LEU A 29 6.03 -2.52 -4.39
C LEU A 29 4.84 -3.06 -3.63
N ILE A 30 4.31 -4.19 -4.08
CA ILE A 30 3.17 -4.79 -3.44
C ILE A 30 3.66 -5.99 -2.66
N THR A 31 3.36 -6.03 -1.38
CA THR A 31 3.80 -7.10 -0.51
C THR A 31 2.59 -7.82 0.02
N CYS A 32 2.51 -9.13 -0.22
CA CYS A 32 1.44 -9.93 0.32
C CYS A 32 2.03 -10.77 1.43
N VAL A 33 1.51 -10.64 2.64
CA VAL A 33 2.04 -11.33 3.79
C VAL A 33 1.08 -12.46 4.13
N TYR A 34 1.55 -13.69 3.91
CA TYR A 34 0.74 -14.86 4.20
C TYR A 34 1.20 -15.46 5.54
N GLU A 35 0.55 -16.45 5.98
CA GLU A 35 0.89 -17.05 7.24
C GLU A 35 2.30 -17.62 7.26
N ASP A 36 2.67 -18.28 6.20
CA ASP A 36 3.97 -18.91 6.15
C ASP A 36 5.03 -18.19 5.35
N TYR A 37 4.67 -17.22 4.56
CA TYR A 37 5.65 -16.59 3.70
C TYR A 37 5.16 -15.22 3.24
N LYS A 38 6.02 -14.53 2.52
CA LYS A 38 5.72 -13.19 2.06
C LYS A 38 6.06 -13.15 0.59
N LYS A 39 5.24 -12.52 -0.22
CA LYS A 39 5.48 -12.39 -1.64
C LYS A 39 5.53 -10.93 -1.99
N GLU A 40 6.50 -10.54 -2.80
CA GLU A 40 6.64 -9.15 -3.20
C GLU A 40 6.66 -9.05 -4.71
N MET A 41 6.07 -7.99 -5.27
CA MET A 41 6.13 -7.77 -6.68
C MET A 41 6.05 -6.30 -6.96
N LYS A 42 6.64 -5.86 -8.09
CA LYS A 42 6.62 -4.47 -8.47
C LYS A 42 5.57 -4.28 -9.52
N GLU A 43 4.87 -3.16 -9.44
CA GLU A 43 3.82 -2.85 -10.39
C GLU A 43 3.82 -1.36 -10.66
N PHE A 44 3.14 -0.96 -11.70
CA PHE A 44 2.98 0.44 -12.02
C PHE A 44 1.50 0.76 -11.92
N ILE A 45 1.16 1.85 -11.24
CA ILE A 45 -0.22 2.28 -11.10
C ILE A 45 -0.32 3.70 -11.58
N ASN A 46 -1.23 4.00 -12.50
CA ASN A 46 -1.36 5.37 -12.97
C ASN A 46 -2.02 6.22 -11.89
N LYS A 47 -1.85 7.54 -12.00
CA LYS A 47 -2.32 8.42 -10.94
C LYS A 47 -3.82 8.39 -10.76
N ARG A 48 -4.55 8.24 -11.86
CA ARG A 48 -6.00 8.21 -11.76
C ARG A 48 -6.46 6.98 -10.97
N LEU A 49 -5.90 5.83 -11.26
CA LEU A 49 -6.29 4.63 -10.56
C LEU A 49 -5.91 4.73 -9.09
N PHE A 50 -4.74 5.27 -8.82
CA PHE A 50 -4.28 5.39 -7.44
C PHE A 50 -5.24 6.30 -6.68
N ASP A 51 -5.62 7.43 -7.27
CA ASP A 51 -6.52 8.37 -6.63
C ASP A 51 -7.89 7.72 -6.38
N THR A 52 -8.37 6.95 -7.34
CA THR A 52 -9.64 6.29 -7.18
C THR A 52 -9.57 5.29 -6.03
N CYS A 53 -8.49 4.54 -5.91
CA CYS A 53 -8.36 3.58 -4.85
C CYS A 53 -8.32 4.26 -3.48
N LEU A 54 -7.75 5.44 -3.42
CA LEU A 54 -7.72 6.14 -2.15
C LEU A 54 -9.11 6.67 -1.82
N ARG A 55 -9.80 7.22 -2.80
CA ARG A 55 -11.10 7.80 -2.52
C ARG A 55 -12.13 6.76 -2.15
N THR A 56 -12.05 5.58 -2.71
CA THR A 56 -13.03 4.55 -2.42
C THR A 56 -12.68 3.76 -1.17
N GLY A 57 -11.53 4.02 -0.58
CA GLY A 57 -11.12 3.30 0.62
C GLY A 57 -10.48 1.97 0.35
N TYR A 58 -10.23 1.65 -0.92
CA TYR A 58 -9.59 0.39 -1.25
C TYR A 58 -8.15 0.39 -0.75
N LEU A 59 -7.48 1.54 -0.78
CA LEU A 59 -6.16 1.68 -0.20
C LEU A 59 -6.28 2.58 1.02
N GLN A 60 -5.74 2.14 2.13
CA GLN A 60 -5.77 2.93 3.34
C GLN A 60 -4.35 3.23 3.76
N LYS A 61 -4.05 4.48 4.00
CA LYS A 61 -2.71 4.86 4.36
C LYS A 61 -2.35 4.28 5.71
N VAL A 62 -1.22 3.65 5.77
CA VAL A 62 -0.74 3.13 7.01
C VAL A 62 -0.08 4.29 7.70
N ASP A 63 -0.65 4.70 8.84
CA ASP A 63 -0.21 5.88 9.41
C ASP A 63 0.79 5.62 10.40
N GLU A 64 1.94 5.94 10.13
CA GLU A 64 2.88 5.72 10.99
C GLU A 64 2.78 6.48 12.13
N PHE A 65 2.01 7.38 12.14
CA PHE A 65 1.84 8.16 13.14
C PHE A 65 1.29 7.38 14.17
N THR A 66 0.84 6.35 13.85
CA THR A 66 0.24 5.59 14.72
C THR A 66 1.23 5.19 15.65
N GLU A 67 2.35 4.87 15.21
CA GLU A 67 3.27 4.50 16.02
C GLU A 67 3.69 5.59 16.78
N ALA A 68 3.55 6.66 16.34
CA ALA A 68 3.97 7.78 17.04
C ALA A 68 3.18 7.80 18.26
N MET A 69 1.96 7.56 18.21
CA MET A 69 1.27 7.67 19.26
C MET A 69 1.59 6.71 20.19
N VAL A 70 1.96 5.67 19.80
CA VAL A 70 2.24 4.73 20.61
C VAL A 70 3.28 5.22 21.46
N ALA A 71 4.07 5.99 20.95
CA ALA A 71 5.13 6.48 21.68
C ALA A 71 4.68 7.26 22.84
N MET A 72 3.54 7.63 22.88
CA MET A 72 3.15 8.39 23.87
C MET A 72 2.88 7.68 24.89
#